data_224dd469c1d13381fddb92a383231c59
#
_entry.id   224dd469c1d13381fddb92a383231c59
#
_cell.length_a   1.000
_cell.length_b   1.000
_cell.length_c   1.000
_cell.angle_alpha   90.00
_cell.angle_beta   90.00
_cell.angle_gamma   90.00
#
_symmetry.space_group_name_H-M   'P 1'
#
loop_
_entity.id
_entity.type
_entity.pdbx_description
1 polymer ?
#
loop_
_entity_poly.entity_id
_entity_poly.type
_entity_poly.pdbx_seq_one_letter_code
_entity_poly.pdbx_strand_id
1 'polypeptide(L)'
;MTYKTILLDFDDTIVDFYDAEEKAFYNMAKHFNHNPTKDDFYHFRKVNQSHWEAFQENKLTKEEVLTQRFVNYFKDYQIEVDGKQADHIFRDELAKAKPSFFDDTLETIDYLRGNHNIYIVTNGVTETQQRRIAQTTFNETLNGIYISEQTGFQKPMPEF
;
A
#
# COMPACT_ATOMS: atom_id res chain seq x y z
N MET A 1 -22.73 -23.63 1.73
CA MET A 1 -22.02 -23.04 2.87
C MET A 1 -22.10 -21.53 2.74
N THR A 2 -22.54 -20.83 3.77
CA THR A 2 -22.58 -19.37 3.76
C THR A 2 -21.43 -18.89 4.63
N TYR A 3 -20.48 -18.15 4.05
CA TYR A 3 -19.40 -17.53 4.81
C TYR A 3 -19.98 -16.43 5.68
N LYS A 4 -19.58 -16.37 6.96
CA LYS A 4 -20.02 -15.32 7.89
C LYS A 4 -19.09 -14.10 7.86
N THR A 5 -17.84 -14.31 7.46
CA THR A 5 -16.79 -13.30 7.50
C THR A 5 -16.11 -13.22 6.14
N ILE A 6 -15.86 -11.99 5.70
CA ILE A 6 -15.13 -11.66 4.46
C ILE A 6 -13.94 -10.81 4.84
N LEU A 7 -12.76 -11.20 4.38
CA LEU A 7 -11.52 -10.44 4.50
C LEU A 7 -11.19 -9.83 3.15
N LEU A 8 -11.04 -8.51 3.10
CA LEU A 8 -10.74 -7.76 1.87
C LEU A 8 -9.37 -7.12 2.00
N ASP A 9 -8.54 -7.27 0.99
CA ASP A 9 -7.33 -6.46 0.87
C ASP A 9 -7.70 -5.01 0.56
N PHE A 10 -6.82 -4.07 0.86
CA PHE A 10 -7.09 -2.64 0.67
C PHE A 10 -6.59 -2.16 -0.69
N ASP A 11 -5.28 -2.21 -0.93
CA ASP A 11 -4.65 -1.68 -2.13
C ASP A 11 -4.85 -2.62 -3.34
N ASP A 12 -5.23 -2.06 -4.47
CA ASP A 12 -5.55 -2.76 -5.73
C ASP A 12 -6.64 -3.85 -5.59
N THR A 13 -7.46 -3.77 -4.53
CA THR A 13 -8.64 -4.60 -4.31
C THR A 13 -9.88 -3.74 -4.05
N ILE A 14 -9.83 -2.88 -3.03
CA ILE A 14 -10.90 -1.93 -2.70
C ILE A 14 -10.60 -0.57 -3.31
N VAL A 15 -9.35 -0.13 -3.22
CA VAL A 15 -8.91 1.15 -3.77
C VAL A 15 -7.97 0.94 -4.95
N ASP A 16 -8.14 1.77 -5.97
CA ASP A 16 -7.18 1.94 -7.03
C ASP A 16 -5.95 2.67 -6.47
N PHE A 17 -4.86 1.93 -6.35
CA PHE A 17 -3.62 2.45 -5.78
C PHE A 17 -2.79 3.24 -6.78
N TYR A 18 -3.04 3.04 -8.08
CA TYR A 18 -2.20 3.53 -9.16
C TYR A 18 -1.98 5.05 -9.13
N ASP A 19 -3.06 5.82 -9.08
CA ASP A 19 -2.98 7.28 -9.14
C ASP A 19 -2.28 7.88 -7.92
N ALA A 20 -2.54 7.30 -6.73
CA ALA A 20 -1.89 7.72 -5.50
C ALA A 20 -0.40 7.39 -5.50
N GLU A 21 -0.04 6.18 -5.96
CA GLU A 21 1.34 5.74 -6.10
C GLU A 21 2.11 6.61 -7.09
N GLU A 22 1.51 6.91 -8.24
CA GLU A 22 2.12 7.75 -9.26
C GLU A 22 2.44 9.15 -8.74
N LYS A 23 1.47 9.82 -8.12
CA LYS A 23 1.66 11.16 -7.54
C LYS A 23 2.72 11.16 -6.45
N ALA A 24 2.68 10.18 -5.55
CA ALA A 24 3.65 10.04 -4.49
C ALA A 24 5.08 9.81 -5.04
N PHE A 25 5.20 8.98 -6.07
CA PHE A 25 6.46 8.73 -6.75
C PHE A 25 7.05 10.01 -7.37
N TYR A 26 6.26 10.76 -8.17
CA TYR A 26 6.75 11.99 -8.79
C TYR A 26 7.14 13.05 -7.75
N ASN A 27 6.38 13.20 -6.68
CA ASN A 27 6.69 14.16 -5.63
C ASN A 27 7.95 13.77 -4.86
N MET A 28 8.09 12.49 -4.53
CA MET A 28 9.30 11.97 -3.88
C MET A 28 10.53 12.13 -4.79
N ALA A 29 10.44 11.77 -6.07
CA ALA A 29 11.56 11.86 -7.01
C ALA A 29 12.07 13.30 -7.18
N LYS A 30 11.17 14.29 -7.26
CA LYS A 30 11.52 15.71 -7.31
C LYS A 30 12.34 16.15 -6.12
N HIS A 31 12.09 15.59 -4.93
CA HIS A 31 12.88 15.91 -3.73
C HIS A 31 14.36 15.55 -3.88
N PHE A 32 14.65 14.53 -4.68
CA PHE A 32 16.01 14.10 -5.01
C PHE A 32 16.51 14.67 -6.36
N ASN A 33 15.92 15.77 -6.85
CA ASN A 33 16.26 16.41 -8.13
C ASN A 33 16.17 15.47 -9.35
N HIS A 34 15.33 14.43 -9.25
CA HIS A 34 15.03 13.52 -10.33
C HIS A 34 13.70 13.92 -10.96
N ASN A 35 13.67 14.07 -12.29
CA ASN A 35 12.48 14.38 -13.06
C ASN A 35 12.09 13.16 -13.93
N PRO A 36 11.42 12.16 -13.36
CA PRO A 36 11.13 10.92 -14.05
C PRO A 36 10.07 11.09 -15.13
N THR A 37 10.17 10.24 -16.14
CA THR A 37 9.15 10.05 -17.17
C THR A 37 8.09 9.04 -16.71
N LYS A 38 7.07 8.80 -17.54
CA LYS A 38 6.09 7.75 -17.30
C LYS A 38 6.71 6.35 -17.32
N ASP A 39 7.69 6.12 -18.18
CA ASP A 39 8.41 4.83 -18.24
C ASP A 39 9.25 4.59 -16.98
N ASP A 40 9.82 5.65 -16.41
CA ASP A 40 10.53 5.57 -15.13
C ASP A 40 9.60 5.22 -13.98
N PHE A 41 8.35 5.71 -14.00
CA PHE A 41 7.34 5.30 -13.05
C PHE A 41 6.97 3.80 -13.20
N TYR A 42 6.81 3.31 -14.43
CA TYR A 42 6.58 1.88 -14.65
C TYR A 42 7.77 1.02 -14.19
N HIS A 43 8.99 1.52 -14.37
CA HIS A 43 10.18 0.86 -13.83
C HIS A 43 10.14 0.84 -12.30
N PHE A 44 9.85 1.98 -11.65
CA PHE A 44 9.68 2.03 -10.20
C PHE A 44 8.64 1.04 -9.70
N ARG A 45 7.48 0.94 -10.35
CA ARG A 45 6.44 -0.03 -9.96
C ARG A 45 6.94 -1.46 -9.99
N LYS A 46 7.73 -1.86 -10.98
CA LYS A 46 8.32 -3.19 -11.04
C LYS A 46 9.30 -3.43 -9.89
N VAL A 47 10.16 -2.47 -9.60
CA VAL A 47 11.08 -2.54 -8.46
C VAL A 47 10.31 -2.61 -7.15
N ASN A 48 9.31 -1.77 -6.96
CA ASN A 48 8.46 -1.75 -5.78
C ASN A 48 7.75 -3.10 -5.58
N GLN A 49 7.10 -3.61 -6.62
CA GLN A 49 6.40 -4.90 -6.58
C GLN A 49 7.34 -6.05 -6.21
N SER A 50 8.51 -6.14 -6.84
CA SER A 50 9.47 -7.22 -6.55
C SER A 50 9.94 -7.24 -5.09
N HIS A 51 10.05 -6.07 -4.44
CA HIS A 51 10.40 -5.99 -3.02
C HIS A 51 9.26 -6.44 -2.11
N TRP A 52 8.02 -6.06 -2.43
CA TRP A 52 6.85 -6.53 -1.69
C TRP A 52 6.62 -8.03 -1.85
N GLU A 53 6.84 -8.59 -3.04
CA GLU A 53 6.80 -10.05 -3.28
C GLU A 53 7.87 -10.78 -2.44
N ALA A 54 9.10 -10.26 -2.43
CA ALA A 54 10.18 -10.81 -1.60
C ALA A 54 9.86 -10.75 -0.09
N PHE A 55 9.16 -9.72 0.38
CA PHE A 55 8.65 -9.66 1.75
C PHE A 55 7.60 -10.74 2.03
N GLN A 56 6.64 -10.94 1.13
CA GLN A 56 5.62 -11.98 1.27
C GLN A 56 6.23 -13.39 1.28
N GLU A 57 7.35 -13.58 0.60
CA GLU A 57 8.13 -14.81 0.57
C GLU A 57 9.13 -14.94 1.73
N ASN A 58 9.12 -14.01 2.70
CA ASN A 58 10.06 -13.94 3.83
C ASN A 58 11.54 -13.80 3.43
N LYS A 59 11.83 -13.28 2.24
CA LYS A 59 13.19 -13.01 1.75
C LYS A 59 13.73 -11.66 2.19
N LEU A 60 12.84 -10.72 2.46
CA LEU A 60 13.16 -9.39 2.97
C LEU A 60 12.33 -9.10 4.22
N THR A 61 12.92 -8.36 5.14
CA THR A 61 12.20 -7.75 6.26
C THR A 61 11.38 -6.54 5.77
N LYS A 62 10.42 -6.10 6.55
CA LYS A 62 9.65 -4.88 6.25
C LYS A 62 10.55 -3.65 6.09
N GLU A 63 11.54 -3.48 6.98
CA GLU A 63 12.48 -2.34 6.89
C GLU A 63 13.30 -2.39 5.59
N GLU A 64 13.73 -3.56 5.17
CA GLU A 64 14.44 -3.72 3.90
C GLU A 64 13.57 -3.37 2.70
N VAL A 65 12.32 -3.82 2.66
CA VAL A 65 11.38 -3.43 1.59
C VAL A 65 11.22 -1.93 1.52
N LEU A 66 10.95 -1.30 2.66
CA LEU A 66 10.65 0.13 2.72
C LEU A 66 11.84 0.99 2.28
N THR A 67 13.08 0.53 2.52
CA THR A 67 14.28 1.30 2.20
C THR A 67 14.91 0.91 0.88
N GLN A 68 15.11 -0.39 0.63
CA GLN A 68 15.91 -0.86 -0.51
C GLN A 68 15.23 -0.63 -1.86
N ARG A 69 13.90 -0.64 -1.93
CA ARG A 69 13.18 -0.37 -3.18
C ARG A 69 13.53 1.00 -3.78
N PHE A 70 13.74 2.01 -2.97
CA PHE A 70 14.15 3.33 -3.43
C PHE A 70 15.63 3.38 -3.78
N VAL A 71 16.49 2.83 -2.92
CA VAL A 71 17.92 2.74 -3.20
C VAL A 71 18.16 2.00 -4.52
N ASN A 72 17.47 0.87 -4.75
CA ASN A 72 17.64 0.09 -5.96
C ASN A 72 17.09 0.82 -7.20
N TYR A 73 15.94 1.49 -7.09
CA TYR A 73 15.42 2.30 -8.18
C TYR A 73 16.38 3.43 -8.57
N PHE A 74 16.81 4.26 -7.62
CA PHE A 74 17.66 5.41 -7.90
C PHE A 74 19.08 5.04 -8.35
N LYS A 75 19.56 3.86 -7.96
CA LYS A 75 20.86 3.33 -8.42
C LYS A 75 20.91 3.20 -9.94
N ASP A 76 19.81 2.83 -10.59
CA ASP A 76 19.75 2.71 -12.05
C ASP A 76 19.91 4.05 -12.77
N TYR A 77 19.66 5.15 -12.06
CA TYR A 77 19.87 6.53 -12.52
C TYR A 77 21.14 7.18 -11.95
N GLN A 78 22.00 6.40 -11.27
CA GLN A 78 23.23 6.89 -10.63
C GLN A 78 22.99 8.01 -9.60
N ILE A 79 21.85 7.99 -8.92
CA ILE A 79 21.48 8.93 -7.86
C ILE A 79 21.59 8.20 -6.52
N GLU A 80 22.37 8.76 -5.61
CA GLU A 80 22.44 8.27 -4.23
C GLU A 80 21.32 8.88 -3.41
N VAL A 81 20.56 8.04 -2.71
CA VAL A 81 19.46 8.46 -1.82
C VAL A 81 19.54 7.75 -0.47
N ASP A 82 19.10 8.43 0.57
CA ASP A 82 18.75 7.77 1.81
C ASP A 82 17.38 7.09 1.62
N GLY A 83 17.37 5.75 1.63
CA GLY A 83 16.17 4.96 1.42
C GLY A 83 15.10 5.21 2.48
N LYS A 84 15.48 5.51 3.73
CA LYS A 84 14.52 5.85 4.81
C LYS A 84 13.86 7.20 4.54
N GLN A 85 14.63 8.18 4.11
CA GLN A 85 14.10 9.49 3.75
C GLN A 85 13.17 9.40 2.54
N ALA A 86 13.56 8.66 1.49
CA ALA A 86 12.75 8.46 0.31
C ALA A 86 11.41 7.76 0.64
N ASP A 87 11.46 6.72 1.47
CA ASP A 87 10.27 6.01 1.96
C ASP A 87 9.36 6.93 2.76
N HIS A 88 9.91 7.72 3.68
CA HIS A 88 9.12 8.65 4.49
C HIS A 88 8.37 9.66 3.61
N ILE A 89 9.06 10.30 2.65
CA ILE A 89 8.45 11.25 1.73
C ILE A 89 7.37 10.57 0.89
N PHE A 90 7.68 9.42 0.32
CA PHE A 90 6.72 8.66 -0.51
C PHE A 90 5.45 8.29 0.28
N ARG A 91 5.59 7.75 1.49
CA ARG A 91 4.44 7.37 2.32
C ARG A 91 3.64 8.56 2.82
N ASP A 92 4.29 9.69 3.10
CA ASP A 92 3.59 10.91 3.47
C ASP A 92 2.74 11.44 2.30
N GLU A 93 3.27 11.41 1.08
CA GLU A 93 2.52 11.77 -0.13
C GLU A 93 1.35 10.79 -0.39
N LEU A 94 1.57 9.49 -0.21
CA LEU A 94 0.48 8.49 -0.29
C LEU A 94 -0.63 8.77 0.72
N ALA A 95 -0.26 9.10 1.95
CA ALA A 95 -1.21 9.36 3.02
C ALA A 95 -2.01 10.66 2.84
N LYS A 96 -1.51 11.61 2.05
CA LYS A 96 -2.24 12.84 1.66
C LYS A 96 -3.25 12.60 0.54
N ALA A 97 -3.02 11.60 -0.31
CA ALA A 97 -3.89 11.30 -1.43
C ALA A 97 -5.20 10.70 -0.92
N LYS A 98 -6.34 11.28 -1.32
CA LYS A 98 -7.64 10.69 -1.04
C LYS A 98 -7.75 9.35 -1.78
N PRO A 99 -8.15 8.26 -1.10
CA PRO A 99 -8.34 6.97 -1.75
C PRO A 99 -9.38 7.06 -2.88
N SER A 100 -9.03 6.51 -4.04
CA SER A 100 -9.94 6.32 -5.17
C SER A 100 -10.42 4.88 -5.16
N PHE A 101 -11.72 4.67 -5.27
CA PHE A 101 -12.29 3.33 -5.30
C PHE A 101 -12.47 2.85 -6.74
N PHE A 102 -12.35 1.54 -6.94
CA PHE A 102 -12.81 0.93 -8.18
C PHE A 102 -14.33 1.09 -8.31
N ASP A 103 -14.83 1.05 -9.56
CA ASP A 103 -16.26 1.09 -9.83
C ASP A 103 -17.00 0.01 -9.02
N ASP A 104 -18.19 0.32 -8.55
CA ASP A 104 -19.09 -0.55 -7.78
C ASP A 104 -18.54 -1.06 -6.42
N THR A 105 -17.34 -0.63 -6.00
CA THR A 105 -16.72 -1.09 -4.74
C THR A 105 -17.60 -0.77 -3.52
N LEU A 106 -18.04 0.47 -3.40
CA LEU A 106 -18.84 0.90 -2.23
C LEU A 106 -20.20 0.23 -2.20
N GLU A 107 -20.85 0.08 -3.36
CA GLU A 107 -22.12 -0.63 -3.48
C GLU A 107 -21.96 -2.12 -3.13
N THR A 108 -20.88 -2.76 -3.60
CA THR A 108 -20.57 -4.15 -3.28
C THR A 108 -20.34 -4.35 -1.79
N ILE A 109 -19.57 -3.45 -1.14
CA ILE A 109 -19.34 -3.50 0.32
C ILE A 109 -20.67 -3.33 1.07
N ASP A 110 -21.50 -2.38 0.67
CA ASP A 110 -22.80 -2.14 1.29
C ASP A 110 -23.74 -3.35 1.16
N TYR A 111 -23.75 -4.01 0.03
CA TYR A 111 -24.50 -5.26 -0.18
C TYR A 111 -23.99 -6.39 0.72
N LEU A 112 -22.67 -6.59 0.76
CA LEU A 112 -22.05 -7.67 1.53
C LEU A 112 -22.24 -7.51 3.03
N ARG A 113 -22.11 -6.29 3.57
CA ARG A 113 -22.24 -6.03 5.02
C ARG A 113 -23.64 -6.30 5.57
N GLY A 114 -24.65 -6.39 4.72
CA GLY A 114 -26.00 -6.79 5.13
C GLY A 114 -26.10 -8.22 5.68
N ASN A 115 -25.17 -9.11 5.29
CA ASN A 115 -25.18 -10.53 5.64
C ASN A 115 -23.84 -11.07 6.13
N HIS A 116 -22.78 -10.26 6.11
CA HIS A 116 -21.42 -10.69 6.43
C HIS A 116 -20.72 -9.68 7.34
N ASN A 117 -19.81 -10.18 8.17
CA ASN A 117 -18.81 -9.35 8.83
C ASN A 117 -17.69 -9.08 7.85
N ILE A 118 -17.35 -7.81 7.62
CA ILE A 118 -16.32 -7.42 6.67
C ILE A 118 -15.16 -6.78 7.40
N TYR A 119 -13.95 -7.25 7.09
CA TYR A 119 -12.70 -6.73 7.63
C TYR A 119 -11.74 -6.39 6.50
N ILE A 120 -10.98 -5.31 6.67
CA ILE A 120 -9.81 -5.02 5.83
C ILE A 120 -8.60 -5.74 6.41
N VAL A 121 -7.79 -6.33 5.54
CA VAL A 121 -6.53 -7.00 5.87
C VAL A 121 -5.42 -6.49 4.93
N THR A 122 -4.35 -5.90 5.49
CA THR A 122 -3.31 -5.27 4.66
C THR A 122 -1.89 -5.50 5.20
N ASN A 123 -0.93 -5.65 4.28
CA ASN A 123 0.50 -5.67 4.58
C ASN A 123 1.14 -4.26 4.59
N GLY A 124 0.37 -3.22 4.38
CA GLY A 124 0.86 -1.84 4.36
C GLY A 124 1.45 -1.38 5.70
N VAL A 125 2.01 -0.17 5.72
CA VAL A 125 2.54 0.46 6.93
C VAL A 125 1.40 1.04 7.74
N THR A 126 1.37 0.76 9.04
CA THR A 126 0.26 1.10 9.94
C THR A 126 -0.13 2.59 9.85
N GLU A 127 0.83 3.49 10.05
CA GLU A 127 0.57 4.93 10.01
C GLU A 127 -0.04 5.37 8.67
N THR A 128 0.54 4.89 7.56
CA THR A 128 0.09 5.24 6.21
C THR A 128 -1.32 4.72 5.95
N GLN A 129 -1.58 3.45 6.27
CA GLN A 129 -2.89 2.85 6.04
C GLN A 129 -3.97 3.48 6.93
N GLN A 130 -3.67 3.75 8.19
CA GLN A 130 -4.61 4.44 9.09
C GLN A 130 -4.98 5.84 8.57
N ARG A 131 -4.00 6.64 8.11
CA ARG A 131 -4.24 7.95 7.54
C ARG A 131 -5.06 7.89 6.24
N ARG A 132 -4.83 6.89 5.40
CA ARG A 132 -5.61 6.69 4.16
C ARG A 132 -7.03 6.23 4.47
N ILE A 133 -7.20 5.25 5.33
CA ILE A 133 -8.51 4.71 5.72
C ILE A 133 -9.35 5.76 6.47
N ALA A 134 -8.72 6.62 7.28
CA ALA A 134 -9.40 7.72 7.95
C ALA A 134 -10.06 8.74 7.00
N GLN A 135 -9.68 8.75 5.72
CA GLN A 135 -10.33 9.57 4.69
C GLN A 135 -11.53 8.86 4.04
N THR A 136 -11.91 7.70 4.53
CA THR A 136 -13.06 6.90 4.10
C THR A 136 -14.04 6.73 5.25
N THR A 137 -15.19 6.12 5.00
CA THR A 137 -16.16 5.74 6.03
C THR A 137 -15.89 4.38 6.65
N PHE A 138 -14.80 3.69 6.28
CA PHE A 138 -14.58 2.28 6.64
C PHE A 138 -14.39 2.05 8.15
N ASN A 139 -13.81 3.00 8.87
CA ASN A 139 -13.72 2.91 10.33
C ASN A 139 -15.11 2.81 11.02
N GLU A 140 -16.14 3.36 10.38
CA GLU A 140 -17.50 3.40 10.93
C GLU A 140 -18.40 2.31 10.34
N THR A 141 -18.08 1.85 9.12
CA THR A 141 -18.96 0.96 8.33
C THR A 141 -18.52 -0.49 8.31
N LEU A 142 -17.24 -0.79 8.58
CA LEU A 142 -16.70 -2.15 8.60
C LEU A 142 -16.47 -2.67 10.02
N ASN A 143 -16.37 -3.99 10.15
CA ASN A 143 -16.21 -4.66 11.43
C ASN A 143 -14.81 -4.51 12.03
N GLY A 144 -13.81 -4.18 11.21
CA GLY A 144 -12.45 -3.91 11.68
C GLY A 144 -11.41 -3.90 10.56
N ILE A 145 -10.19 -3.57 10.96
CA ILE A 145 -9.03 -3.44 10.08
C ILE A 145 -7.85 -4.12 10.75
N TYR A 146 -7.22 -5.07 10.06
CA TYR A 146 -6.02 -5.76 10.50
C TYR A 146 -4.85 -5.38 9.62
N ILE A 147 -3.81 -4.86 10.24
CA ILE A 147 -2.57 -4.43 9.59
C ILE A 147 -1.45 -5.33 10.08
N SER A 148 -0.63 -5.88 9.18
CA SER A 148 0.40 -6.87 9.50
C SER A 148 1.36 -6.44 10.62
N GLU A 149 1.73 -5.17 10.69
CA GLU A 149 2.58 -4.65 11.77
C GLU A 149 1.91 -4.72 13.15
N GLN A 150 0.58 -4.67 13.22
CA GLN A 150 -0.17 -4.73 14.48
C GLN A 150 -0.43 -6.17 14.90
N THR A 151 -0.54 -7.10 13.95
CA THR A 151 -0.74 -8.53 14.24
C THR A 151 0.57 -9.26 14.53
N GLY A 152 1.70 -8.73 14.09
CA GLY A 152 3.01 -9.36 14.16
C GLY A 152 3.30 -10.36 13.04
N PHE A 153 2.36 -10.58 12.12
CA PHE A 153 2.48 -11.49 10.99
C PHE A 153 2.01 -10.80 9.71
N GLN A 154 2.55 -11.19 8.56
CA GLN A 154 2.13 -10.67 7.25
C GLN A 154 1.40 -11.73 6.43
N LYS A 155 0.56 -11.27 5.50
CA LYS A 155 0.01 -12.15 4.46
C LYS A 155 1.15 -12.61 3.54
N PRO A 156 1.20 -13.88 3.11
CA PRO A 156 0.21 -14.95 3.28
C PRO A 156 0.51 -15.91 4.45
N MET A 157 1.19 -15.49 5.52
CA MET A 157 1.51 -16.35 6.66
C MET A 157 0.21 -16.87 7.31
N PRO A 158 0.17 -18.18 7.69
CA PRO A 158 -1.02 -18.75 8.33
C PRO A 158 -1.39 -18.12 9.67
N GLU A 159 -0.41 -17.52 10.35
CA GLU A 159 -0.56 -16.85 11.64
C GLU A 159 -1.22 -15.47 11.52
N PHE A 160 -1.24 -14.89 10.31
CA PHE A 160 -1.93 -13.64 10.06
C PHE A 160 -3.44 -13.89 10.11
#